data_f224835cb8956fd90a8f14b35bdf6f2d
#
_entry.id   f224835cb8956fd90a8f14b35bdf6f2d
#
_cell.length_a   1.000
_cell.length_b   1.000
_cell.length_c   1.000
_cell.angle_alpha   90.00
_cell.angle_beta   90.00
_cell.angle_gamma   90.00
#
_symmetry.space_group_name_H-M   'P 1'
#
loop_
_entity.id
_entity.type
_entity.pdbx_description
1 polymer ?
#
loop_
_entity_poly.entity_id
_entity_poly.type
_entity_poly.pdbx_seq_one_letter_code
_entity_poly.pdbx_strand_id
1 'polypeptide(L)'
;MTTKEYFDYIVEQIHSTVVATVDEDGLPVTCVIDMMYADDNGLYFLTAKGKNFYRRLKDKGYLALSGKKGEDTMNCTAVSVRGKVREIGQDMLPLLFEKNPYMLEIYPTEESRKALTVFQIYEGSGEWFDLSKKPIERDSFTFGGAENKASGYFVTDSCIACGSCLTDCPQSCIELNGKAVIRQENCLHCGNLSLIHI
;
A
#
# COMPACT_ATOMS: atom_id res chain seq x y z
N MET A 1 5.09 5.30 11.88
CA MET A 1 3.99 4.34 12.23
C MET A 1 4.54 2.92 12.18
N THR A 2 3.97 1.99 12.94
CA THR A 2 4.26 0.55 12.82
C THR A 2 3.50 -0.03 11.62
N THR A 3 3.90 -1.19 11.14
CA THR A 3 3.19 -1.90 10.05
C THR A 3 1.71 -2.14 10.40
N LYS A 4 1.43 -2.51 11.65
CA LYS A 4 0.06 -2.71 12.13
C LYS A 4 -0.78 -1.43 12.05
N GLU A 5 -0.22 -0.28 12.42
CA GLU A 5 -0.92 1.02 12.31
C GLU A 5 -1.25 1.40 10.87
N TYR A 6 -0.37 1.07 9.89
CA TYR A 6 -0.70 1.24 8.47
C TYR A 6 -1.84 0.32 8.04
N PHE A 7 -1.85 -0.92 8.49
CA PHE A 7 -2.92 -1.86 8.19
C PHE A 7 -4.25 -1.42 8.79
N ASP A 8 -4.26 -1.00 10.05
CA ASP A 8 -5.46 -0.48 10.70
C ASP A 8 -6.00 0.76 9.97
N TYR A 9 -5.12 1.65 9.53
CA TYR A 9 -5.54 2.80 8.74
C TYR A 9 -6.17 2.40 7.40
N ILE A 10 -5.63 1.39 6.72
CA ILE A 10 -6.23 0.87 5.49
C ILE A 10 -7.63 0.34 5.75
N VAL A 11 -7.82 -0.45 6.81
CA VAL A 11 -9.12 -1.07 7.13
C VAL A 11 -10.13 -0.06 7.65
N GLU A 12 -9.72 0.82 8.56
CA GLU A 12 -10.64 1.68 9.30
C GLU A 12 -10.90 3.03 8.62
N GLN A 13 -9.92 3.58 7.92
CA GLN A 13 -9.99 4.93 7.35
C GLN A 13 -10.20 4.94 5.84
N ILE A 14 -9.63 3.98 5.12
CA ILE A 14 -9.78 3.86 3.66
C ILE A 14 -10.88 2.86 3.32
N HIS A 15 -10.80 1.67 3.88
CA HIS A 15 -11.68 0.53 3.72
C HIS A 15 -11.72 -0.02 2.28
N SER A 16 -12.32 0.73 1.34
CA SER A 16 -12.42 0.34 -0.07
C SER A 16 -11.16 0.74 -0.83
N THR A 17 -10.47 -0.25 -1.38
CA THR A 17 -9.21 -0.07 -2.11
C THR A 17 -9.33 -0.50 -3.57
N VAL A 18 -8.57 0.12 -4.45
CA VAL A 18 -8.39 -0.36 -5.83
C VAL A 18 -7.33 -1.46 -5.81
N VAL A 19 -7.74 -2.67 -6.11
CA VAL A 19 -6.85 -3.84 -6.16
C VAL A 19 -6.53 -4.19 -7.61
N ALA A 20 -5.25 -4.31 -7.91
CA ALA A 20 -4.73 -4.75 -9.20
C ALA A 20 -4.24 -6.19 -9.11
N THR A 21 -4.58 -6.98 -10.11
CA THR A 21 -4.08 -8.35 -10.36
C THR A 21 -3.70 -8.48 -11.83
N VAL A 22 -3.07 -9.58 -12.21
CA VAL A 22 -2.65 -9.83 -13.59
C VAL A 22 -3.46 -10.99 -14.14
N ASP A 23 -3.99 -10.86 -15.35
CA ASP A 23 -4.73 -11.91 -16.05
C ASP A 23 -3.81 -12.97 -16.70
N GLU A 24 -4.39 -13.85 -17.49
CA GLU A 24 -3.68 -14.94 -18.19
C GLU A 24 -2.73 -14.43 -19.26
N ASP A 25 -3.07 -13.28 -19.89
CA ASP A 25 -2.26 -12.63 -20.91
C ASP A 25 -1.15 -11.74 -20.34
N GLY A 26 -1.06 -11.62 -19.01
CA GLY A 26 -0.09 -10.77 -18.33
C GLY A 26 -0.54 -9.31 -18.22
N LEU A 27 -1.79 -9.00 -18.54
CA LEU A 27 -2.32 -7.64 -18.50
C LEU A 27 -2.89 -7.32 -17.10
N PRO A 28 -2.70 -6.07 -16.61
CA PRO A 28 -3.24 -5.66 -15.32
C PRO A 28 -4.77 -5.50 -15.37
N VAL A 29 -5.43 -6.05 -14.36
CA VAL A 29 -6.89 -5.92 -14.18
C VAL A 29 -7.16 -5.40 -12.79
N THR A 30 -8.01 -4.39 -12.67
CA THR A 30 -8.38 -3.77 -11.40
C THR A 30 -9.82 -4.05 -10.99
N CYS A 31 -10.07 -4.04 -9.69
CA CYS A 31 -11.40 -4.01 -9.09
C CYS A 31 -11.33 -3.31 -7.72
N VAL A 32 -12.47 -2.86 -7.22
CA VAL A 32 -12.57 -2.31 -5.87
C VAL A 32 -12.87 -3.44 -4.89
N ILE A 33 -12.09 -3.53 -3.83
CA ILE A 33 -12.21 -4.54 -2.78
C ILE A 33 -12.07 -3.85 -1.41
N ASP A 34 -12.97 -4.19 -0.51
CA ASP A 34 -12.89 -3.76 0.87
C ASP A 34 -11.84 -4.58 1.64
N MET A 35 -10.91 -3.88 2.29
CA MET A 35 -10.01 -4.50 3.27
C MET A 35 -10.76 -4.57 4.59
N MET A 36 -11.11 -5.76 5.02
CA MET A 36 -12.15 -5.98 6.04
C MET A 36 -11.61 -6.23 7.43
N TYR A 37 -10.35 -6.64 7.54
CA TYR A 37 -9.70 -6.94 8.81
C TYR A 37 -8.18 -6.86 8.66
N ALA A 38 -7.49 -6.58 9.75
CA ALA A 38 -6.05 -6.59 9.85
C ALA A 38 -5.57 -7.10 11.20
N ASP A 39 -4.46 -7.82 11.20
CA ASP A 39 -3.70 -8.20 12.39
C ASP A 39 -2.19 -8.12 12.10
N ASP A 40 -1.36 -8.61 13.02
CA ASP A 40 0.11 -8.63 12.86
C ASP A 40 0.58 -9.53 11.70
N ASN A 41 -0.30 -10.40 11.19
CA ASN A 41 0.02 -11.33 10.11
C ASN A 41 -0.38 -10.80 8.73
N GLY A 42 -1.10 -9.67 8.63
CA GLY A 42 -1.42 -9.05 7.35
C GLY A 42 -2.83 -8.45 7.24
N LEU A 43 -3.24 -8.24 5.99
CA LEU A 43 -4.54 -7.69 5.61
C LEU A 43 -5.46 -8.81 5.09
N TYR A 44 -6.75 -8.70 5.39
CA TYR A 44 -7.74 -9.71 5.04
C TYR A 44 -8.92 -9.11 4.27
N PHE A 45 -9.33 -9.82 3.24
CA PHE A 45 -10.51 -9.50 2.43
C PHE A 45 -11.20 -10.79 1.98
N LEU A 46 -12.42 -10.67 1.48
CA LEU A 46 -13.14 -11.81 0.95
C LEU A 46 -13.52 -11.63 -0.53
N THR A 47 -13.74 -12.74 -1.20
CA THR A 47 -14.29 -12.79 -2.55
C THR A 47 -15.10 -14.07 -2.76
N ALA A 48 -15.94 -14.09 -3.81
CA ALA A 48 -16.65 -15.30 -4.19
C ALA A 48 -15.83 -16.14 -5.18
N LYS A 49 -15.81 -17.46 -4.98
CA LYS A 49 -15.04 -18.43 -5.79
C LYS A 49 -15.41 -18.43 -7.28
N GLY A 50 -16.59 -17.98 -7.65
CA GLY A 50 -17.02 -17.88 -9.05
C GLY A 50 -16.49 -16.68 -9.82
N LYS A 51 -15.79 -15.73 -9.17
CA LYS A 51 -15.28 -14.51 -9.80
C LYS A 51 -13.95 -14.75 -10.52
N ASN A 52 -13.72 -14.05 -11.63
CA ASN A 52 -12.41 -14.03 -12.30
C ASN A 52 -11.30 -13.50 -11.39
N PHE A 53 -11.63 -12.59 -10.48
CA PHE A 53 -10.71 -12.08 -9.47
C PHE A 53 -10.18 -13.22 -8.59
N TYR A 54 -11.04 -14.13 -8.11
CA TYR A 54 -10.63 -15.31 -7.36
C TYR A 54 -9.61 -16.17 -8.15
N ARG A 55 -9.90 -16.45 -9.44
CA ARG A 55 -8.99 -17.23 -10.29
C ARG A 55 -7.62 -16.56 -10.40
N ARG A 56 -7.57 -15.27 -10.69
CA ARG A 56 -6.30 -14.53 -10.79
C ARG A 56 -5.50 -14.56 -9.49
N LEU A 57 -6.15 -14.46 -8.33
CA LEU A 57 -5.47 -14.58 -7.03
C LEU A 57 -4.89 -15.98 -6.82
N LYS A 58 -5.62 -17.02 -7.19
CA LYS A 58 -5.15 -18.41 -7.10
C LYS A 58 -3.98 -18.69 -8.02
N ASP A 59 -4.04 -18.19 -9.25
CA ASP A 59 -3.04 -18.45 -10.29
C ASP A 59 -1.73 -17.70 -10.05
N LYS A 60 -1.82 -16.44 -9.64
CA LYS A 60 -0.65 -15.56 -9.50
C LYS A 60 -0.13 -15.46 -8.07
N GLY A 61 -0.98 -15.65 -7.06
CA GLY A 61 -0.59 -15.56 -5.65
C GLY A 61 -0.08 -14.17 -5.24
N TYR A 62 -0.43 -13.13 -5.99
CA TYR A 62 0.09 -11.78 -5.80
C TYR A 62 -0.93 -10.72 -6.21
N LEU A 63 -0.92 -9.59 -5.50
CA LEU A 63 -1.70 -8.41 -5.85
C LEU A 63 -0.95 -7.12 -5.50
N ALA A 64 -1.45 -6.01 -6.05
CA ALA A 64 -1.16 -4.67 -5.55
C ALA A 64 -2.48 -3.96 -5.25
N LEU A 65 -2.48 -3.10 -4.23
CA LEU A 65 -3.62 -2.26 -3.91
C LEU A 65 -3.20 -0.83 -3.66
N SER A 66 -4.13 0.09 -3.84
CA SER A 66 -3.98 1.46 -3.41
C SER A 66 -5.30 2.02 -2.91
N GLY A 67 -5.20 2.93 -1.96
CA GLY A 67 -6.33 3.66 -1.43
C GLY A 67 -5.95 5.06 -1.01
N LYS A 68 -6.95 5.93 -0.92
CA LYS A 68 -6.77 7.34 -0.56
C LYS A 68 -7.82 7.74 0.46
N LYS A 69 -7.43 8.52 1.47
CA LYS A 69 -8.31 9.20 2.40
C LYS A 69 -8.10 10.71 2.28
N GLY A 70 -9.18 11.47 2.20
CA GLY A 70 -9.18 12.93 2.05
C GLY A 70 -9.98 13.38 0.85
N GLU A 71 -10.47 14.62 0.88
CA GLU A 71 -11.39 15.17 -0.12
C GLU A 71 -10.67 15.66 -1.37
N ASP A 72 -9.49 16.26 -1.19
CA ASP A 72 -8.68 16.79 -2.28
C ASP A 72 -7.23 16.26 -2.25
N THR A 73 -6.43 16.65 -3.23
CA THR A 73 -5.05 16.17 -3.37
C THR A 73 -4.13 16.70 -2.28
N MET A 74 -4.31 17.94 -1.86
CA MET A 74 -3.40 18.58 -0.89
C MET A 74 -3.75 18.26 0.56
N ASN A 75 -4.92 17.64 0.79
CA ASN A 75 -5.41 17.23 2.10
C ASN A 75 -5.72 15.74 2.10
N CYS A 76 -4.83 14.94 1.55
CA CYS A 76 -5.04 13.51 1.50
C CYS A 76 -3.82 12.72 1.94
N THR A 77 -4.13 11.52 2.41
CA THR A 77 -3.18 10.45 2.65
C THR A 77 -3.42 9.35 1.62
N ALA A 78 -2.37 8.86 1.00
CA ALA A 78 -2.41 7.72 0.10
C ALA A 78 -1.59 6.56 0.67
N VAL A 79 -2.11 5.37 0.51
CA VAL A 79 -1.42 4.12 0.86
C VAL A 79 -1.41 3.20 -0.34
N SER A 80 -0.29 2.57 -0.60
CA SER A 80 -0.18 1.46 -1.53
C SER A 80 0.46 0.26 -0.85
N VAL A 81 -0.02 -0.93 -1.17
CA VAL A 81 0.55 -2.20 -0.70
C VAL A 81 0.64 -3.14 -1.89
N ARG A 82 1.70 -3.92 -1.94
CA ARG A 82 1.83 -5.04 -2.88
C ARG A 82 2.40 -6.25 -2.14
N GLY A 83 1.87 -7.41 -2.45
CA GLY A 83 2.30 -8.57 -1.70
C GLY A 83 1.74 -9.88 -2.18
N LYS A 84 2.27 -10.94 -1.57
CA LYS A 84 1.80 -12.30 -1.75
C LYS A 84 0.48 -12.52 -1.03
N VAL A 85 -0.41 -13.24 -1.68
CA VAL A 85 -1.71 -13.59 -1.13
C VAL A 85 -1.90 -15.09 -1.06
N ARG A 86 -2.67 -15.53 -0.05
CA ARG A 86 -3.11 -16.91 0.07
C ARG A 86 -4.58 -16.99 0.44
N GLU A 87 -5.26 -18.00 -0.05
CA GLU A 87 -6.58 -18.34 0.41
C GLU A 87 -6.48 -19.05 1.77
N ILE A 88 -7.24 -18.57 2.75
CA ILE A 88 -7.30 -19.16 4.10
C ILE A 88 -8.64 -19.83 4.38
N GLY A 89 -9.54 -19.89 3.39
CA GLY A 89 -10.81 -20.58 3.51
C GLY A 89 -11.91 -19.76 4.15
N GLN A 90 -12.79 -20.42 4.90
CA GLN A 90 -14.01 -19.82 5.46
C GLN A 90 -13.94 -19.58 6.97
N ASP A 91 -12.92 -20.04 7.66
CA ASP A 91 -12.84 -20.03 9.13
C ASP A 91 -12.89 -18.61 9.70
N MET A 92 -12.40 -17.63 8.97
CA MET A 92 -12.46 -16.22 9.38
C MET A 92 -13.72 -15.47 8.91
N LEU A 93 -14.60 -16.09 8.13
CA LEU A 93 -15.83 -15.42 7.66
C LEU A 93 -16.68 -14.86 8.83
N PRO A 94 -16.92 -15.60 9.94
CA PRO A 94 -17.68 -15.06 11.06
C PRO A 94 -17.09 -13.76 11.60
N LEU A 95 -15.77 -13.70 11.77
CA LEU A 95 -15.07 -12.50 12.25
C LEU A 95 -15.19 -11.33 11.25
N LEU A 96 -15.00 -11.60 9.94
CA LEU A 96 -15.12 -10.55 8.93
C LEU A 96 -16.55 -9.99 8.88
N PHE A 97 -17.58 -10.83 9.01
CA PHE A 97 -18.97 -10.41 9.05
C PHE A 97 -19.31 -9.64 10.34
N GLU A 98 -18.74 -10.02 11.50
CA GLU A 98 -18.89 -9.27 12.73
C GLU A 98 -18.30 -7.85 12.60
N LYS A 99 -17.10 -7.74 12.05
CA LYS A 99 -16.43 -6.45 11.86
C LYS A 99 -17.05 -5.59 10.75
N ASN A 100 -17.76 -6.21 9.82
CA ASN A 100 -18.36 -5.56 8.64
C ASN A 100 -19.85 -5.96 8.49
N PRO A 101 -20.73 -5.46 9.37
CA PRO A 101 -22.14 -5.91 9.44
C PRO A 101 -22.94 -5.68 8.15
N TYR A 102 -22.56 -4.70 7.31
CA TYR A 102 -23.20 -4.45 6.01
C TYR A 102 -23.13 -5.66 5.07
N MET A 103 -22.19 -6.59 5.30
CA MET A 103 -22.10 -7.82 4.53
C MET A 103 -23.30 -8.73 4.72
N LEU A 104 -24.03 -8.61 5.83
CA LEU A 104 -25.27 -9.35 6.08
C LEU A 104 -26.40 -8.92 5.15
N GLU A 105 -26.37 -7.68 4.65
CA GLU A 105 -27.35 -7.20 3.66
C GLU A 105 -27.10 -7.82 2.28
N ILE A 106 -25.81 -8.06 1.94
CA ILE A 106 -25.41 -8.66 0.65
C ILE A 106 -25.54 -10.19 0.68
N TYR A 107 -25.16 -10.81 1.80
CA TYR A 107 -25.14 -12.27 2.01
C TYR A 107 -25.91 -12.65 3.28
N PRO A 108 -27.25 -12.55 3.27
CA PRO A 108 -28.06 -12.68 4.49
C PRO A 108 -28.12 -14.09 5.06
N THR A 109 -27.97 -15.12 4.21
CA THR A 109 -28.12 -16.52 4.62
C THR A 109 -26.79 -17.27 4.61
N GLU A 110 -26.67 -18.33 5.39
CA GLU A 110 -25.52 -19.23 5.36
C GLU A 110 -25.31 -19.82 3.96
N GLU A 111 -26.40 -20.16 3.26
CA GLU A 111 -26.33 -20.68 1.90
C GLU A 111 -25.67 -19.68 0.94
N SER A 112 -26.03 -18.40 1.03
CA SER A 112 -25.45 -17.33 0.20
C SER A 112 -23.94 -17.14 0.46
N ARG A 113 -23.44 -17.53 1.64
CA ARG A 113 -22.03 -17.38 2.05
C ARG A 113 -21.15 -18.56 1.63
N LYS A 114 -21.72 -19.70 1.22
CA LYS A 114 -20.96 -20.90 0.84
C LYS A 114 -19.96 -20.67 -0.30
N ALA A 115 -20.27 -19.75 -1.20
CA ALA A 115 -19.36 -19.39 -2.29
C ALA A 115 -18.23 -18.44 -1.87
N LEU A 116 -18.29 -17.85 -0.68
CA LEU A 116 -17.29 -16.89 -0.20
C LEU A 116 -16.06 -17.62 0.35
N THR A 117 -14.93 -16.96 0.23
CA THR A 117 -13.67 -17.39 0.84
C THR A 117 -12.83 -16.16 1.21
N VAL A 118 -12.01 -16.30 2.22
CA VAL A 118 -11.13 -15.24 2.71
C VAL A 118 -9.74 -15.41 2.14
N PHE A 119 -9.16 -14.29 1.74
CA PHE A 119 -7.76 -14.17 1.37
C PHE A 119 -7.00 -13.31 2.38
N GLN A 120 -5.74 -13.66 2.58
CA GLN A 120 -4.79 -12.90 3.39
C GLN A 120 -3.66 -12.40 2.51
N ILE A 121 -3.32 -11.12 2.62
CA ILE A 121 -2.05 -10.57 2.12
C ILE A 121 -1.04 -10.73 3.26
N TYR A 122 -0.12 -11.67 3.13
CA TYR A 122 0.69 -12.14 4.26
C TYR A 122 2.16 -11.74 4.22
N GLU A 123 2.67 -11.33 3.05
CA GLU A 123 4.07 -10.93 2.86
C GLU A 123 4.13 -9.86 1.77
N GLY A 124 4.82 -8.76 2.02
CA GLY A 124 4.93 -7.71 1.02
C GLY A 124 5.52 -6.41 1.54
N SER A 125 5.30 -5.35 0.77
CA SER A 125 5.73 -4.01 1.09
C SER A 125 4.63 -2.99 0.82
N GLY A 126 4.69 -1.88 1.52
CA GLY A 126 3.78 -0.76 1.31
C GLY A 126 4.49 0.57 1.36
N GLU A 127 3.83 1.58 0.83
CA GLU A 127 4.24 2.98 0.89
C GLU A 127 3.09 3.82 1.45
N TRP A 128 3.47 4.75 2.28
CA TRP A 128 2.62 5.77 2.86
C TRP A 128 3.02 7.14 2.32
N PHE A 129 2.05 7.96 2.00
CA PHE A 129 2.28 9.29 1.48
C PHE A 129 1.21 10.26 2.01
N ASP A 130 1.62 11.25 2.80
CA ASP A 130 0.74 12.26 3.39
C ASP A 130 1.04 13.64 2.80
N LEU A 131 0.15 14.10 1.92
CA LEU A 131 0.20 15.42 1.29
C LEU A 131 -0.38 16.53 2.15
N SER A 132 -1.06 16.21 3.25
CA SER A 132 -1.60 17.21 4.17
C SER A 132 -0.53 17.85 5.05
N LYS A 133 0.64 17.24 5.13
CA LYS A 133 1.79 17.72 5.89
C LYS A 133 2.65 18.70 5.09
N LYS A 134 3.36 19.58 5.82
CA LYS A 134 4.31 20.52 5.23
C LYS A 134 5.58 20.56 6.09
N PRO A 135 6.69 19.99 5.62
CA PRO A 135 6.86 19.25 4.36
C PRO A 135 5.97 18.00 4.31
N ILE A 136 5.77 17.47 3.10
CA ILE A 136 5.05 16.19 2.93
C ILE A 136 5.72 15.09 3.73
N GLU A 137 4.93 14.10 4.15
CA GLU A 137 5.49 12.90 4.80
C GLU A 137 5.36 11.69 3.89
N ARG A 138 6.42 10.91 3.83
CA ARG A 138 6.50 9.64 3.12
C ARG A 138 7.16 8.60 4.01
N ASP A 139 6.64 7.39 3.95
CA ASP A 139 7.25 6.25 4.63
C ASP A 139 7.07 4.97 3.79
N SER A 140 7.87 3.96 4.09
CA SER A 140 7.77 2.64 3.49
C SER A 140 7.88 1.57 4.56
N PHE A 141 7.12 0.50 4.42
CA PHE A 141 7.11 -0.60 5.37
C PHE A 141 7.11 -1.95 4.66
N THR A 142 7.56 -2.97 5.37
CA THR A 142 7.53 -4.35 4.92
C THR A 142 6.88 -5.24 5.97
N PHE A 143 6.38 -6.39 5.56
CA PHE A 143 5.74 -7.36 6.45
C PHE A 143 5.92 -8.79 5.94
N GLY A 144 5.69 -9.76 6.83
CA GLY A 144 5.74 -11.18 6.49
C GLY A 144 7.12 -11.68 6.07
N GLY A 145 8.19 -10.99 6.47
CA GLY A 145 9.56 -11.37 6.09
C GLY A 145 10.04 -10.86 4.73
N ALA A 146 9.26 -9.95 4.09
CA ALA A 146 9.72 -9.32 2.85
C ALA A 146 10.95 -8.42 3.10
N GLU A 147 11.91 -8.48 2.19
CA GLU A 147 13.10 -7.64 2.26
C GLU A 147 12.74 -6.17 2.01
N ASN A 148 13.28 -5.30 2.86
CA ASN A 148 13.20 -3.86 2.62
C ASN A 148 14.23 -3.48 1.55
N LYS A 149 13.77 -3.25 0.32
CA LYS A 149 14.61 -2.69 -0.74
C LYS A 149 14.63 -1.18 -0.56
N ALA A 150 15.77 -0.64 -0.15
CA ALA A 150 15.96 0.80 -0.06
C ALA A 150 15.55 1.44 -1.39
N SER A 151 14.49 2.24 -1.36
CA SER A 151 14.05 3.05 -2.49
C SER A 151 14.31 4.50 -2.15
N GLY A 152 14.79 5.28 -3.13
CA GLY A 152 15.06 6.71 -2.91
C GLY A 152 16.28 7.19 -3.68
N TYR A 153 16.59 8.46 -3.48
CA TYR A 153 17.76 9.10 -4.05
C TYR A 153 18.84 9.27 -2.97
N PHE A 154 20.05 8.88 -3.29
CA PHE A 154 21.18 8.94 -2.37
C PHE A 154 22.29 9.79 -2.97
N VAL A 155 22.92 10.59 -2.12
CA VAL A 155 24.05 11.43 -2.50
C VAL A 155 25.33 10.59 -2.46
N THR A 156 26.06 10.55 -3.58
CA THR A 156 27.33 9.82 -3.68
C THR A 156 28.49 10.58 -3.03
N ASP A 157 29.61 9.92 -2.88
CA ASP A 157 30.83 10.53 -2.31
C ASP A 157 31.48 11.58 -3.25
N SER A 158 31.01 11.68 -4.49
CA SER A 158 31.42 12.74 -5.43
C SER A 158 30.82 14.12 -5.11
N CYS A 159 29.99 14.24 -4.08
CA CYS A 159 29.37 15.49 -3.68
C CYS A 159 30.42 16.48 -3.17
N ILE A 160 30.52 17.65 -3.82
CA ILE A 160 31.43 18.75 -3.48
C ILE A 160 30.79 19.80 -2.56
N ALA A 161 29.61 19.54 -2.04
CA ALA A 161 28.83 20.43 -1.16
C ALA A 161 28.57 21.84 -1.74
N CYS A 162 28.35 21.97 -3.06
CA CYS A 162 28.17 23.27 -3.72
C CYS A 162 26.83 23.97 -3.38
N GLY A 163 25.86 23.26 -2.80
CA GLY A 163 24.59 23.80 -2.33
C GLY A 163 23.51 23.99 -3.41
N SER A 164 23.78 23.76 -4.70
CA SER A 164 22.77 23.93 -5.78
C SER A 164 21.50 23.12 -5.55
N CYS A 165 21.64 21.90 -5.00
CA CYS A 165 20.50 21.02 -4.72
C CYS A 165 19.52 21.58 -3.67
N LEU A 166 19.94 22.51 -2.80
CA LEU A 166 19.06 23.13 -1.81
C LEU A 166 18.01 24.02 -2.46
N THR A 167 18.40 24.76 -3.50
CA THR A 167 17.51 25.68 -4.22
C THR A 167 16.56 24.98 -5.17
N ASP A 168 16.98 23.81 -5.68
CA ASP A 168 16.23 23.06 -6.70
C ASP A 168 15.27 22.01 -6.10
N CYS A 169 15.36 21.77 -4.79
CA CYS A 169 14.47 20.84 -4.11
C CYS A 169 13.11 21.46 -3.80
N PRO A 170 12.00 21.00 -4.43
CA PRO A 170 10.67 21.58 -4.20
C PRO A 170 10.12 21.38 -2.78
N GLN A 171 10.69 20.44 -2.01
CA GLN A 171 10.29 20.14 -0.63
C GLN A 171 11.30 20.66 0.40
N SER A 172 12.39 21.32 -0.03
CA SER A 172 13.44 21.76 0.88
C SER A 172 13.92 20.67 1.84
N CYS A 173 13.93 19.42 1.36
CA CYS A 173 14.26 18.23 2.17
C CYS A 173 15.75 17.85 2.12
N ILE A 174 16.63 18.81 1.78
CA ILE A 174 18.07 18.58 1.68
C ILE A 174 18.80 19.47 2.68
N GLU A 175 19.79 18.92 3.34
CA GLU A 175 20.66 19.61 4.28
C GLU A 175 22.12 19.44 3.86
N LEU A 176 22.96 20.44 4.15
CA LEU A 176 24.42 20.33 3.99
C LEU A 176 25.06 20.05 5.36
N ASN A 177 25.66 18.88 5.47
CA ASN A 177 26.47 18.51 6.64
C ASN A 177 27.79 17.85 6.16
N GLY A 178 28.71 18.68 5.69
CA GLY A 178 29.91 18.22 4.98
C GLY A 178 29.62 17.78 3.53
N LYS A 179 28.55 17.05 3.28
CA LYS A 179 27.94 16.76 1.97
C LYS A 179 26.43 16.93 2.05
N ALA A 180 25.75 16.94 0.92
CA ALA A 180 24.29 17.00 0.89
C ALA A 180 23.69 15.70 1.48
N VAL A 181 22.65 15.84 2.30
CA VAL A 181 21.88 14.75 2.87
C VAL A 181 20.41 14.95 2.54
N ILE A 182 19.77 13.94 1.95
CA ILE A 182 18.35 13.98 1.58
C ILE A 182 17.54 13.33 2.70
N ARG A 183 16.61 14.08 3.29
CA ARG A 183 15.60 13.52 4.21
C ARG A 183 14.58 12.75 3.40
N GLN A 184 14.70 11.42 3.43
CA GLN A 184 13.88 10.51 2.60
C GLN A 184 12.39 10.61 2.95
N GLU A 185 12.06 10.81 4.20
CA GLU A 185 10.70 10.98 4.73
C GLU A 185 9.98 12.22 4.19
N ASN A 186 10.70 13.17 3.62
CA ASN A 186 10.12 14.38 3.01
C ASN A 186 10.41 14.45 1.49
N CYS A 187 11.04 13.44 0.92
CA CYS A 187 11.44 13.44 -0.48
C CYS A 187 10.31 12.99 -1.39
N LEU A 188 9.95 13.81 -2.39
CA LEU A 188 8.97 13.46 -3.43
C LEU A 188 9.43 12.37 -4.39
N HIS A 189 10.72 12.05 -4.40
CA HIS A 189 11.36 11.23 -5.43
C HIS A 189 11.12 11.76 -6.87
N CYS A 190 11.06 13.09 -7.03
CA CYS A 190 10.74 13.75 -8.31
C CYS A 190 11.84 13.63 -9.39
N GLY A 191 13.06 13.23 -9.00
CA GLY A 191 14.17 13.09 -9.92
C GLY A 191 14.85 14.42 -10.35
N ASN A 192 14.38 15.59 -9.87
CA ASN A 192 14.94 16.89 -10.29
C ASN A 192 16.45 16.95 -10.18
N LEU A 193 17.00 16.40 -9.09
CA LEU A 193 18.44 16.49 -8.81
C LEU A 193 19.28 15.54 -9.66
N SER A 194 18.70 14.45 -10.14
CA SER A 194 19.40 13.51 -11.03
C SER A 194 19.64 14.09 -12.43
N LEU A 195 18.93 15.17 -12.79
CA LEU A 195 19.09 15.88 -14.06
C LEU A 195 20.17 16.96 -14.02
N ILE A 196 20.64 17.35 -12.83
CA ILE A 196 21.55 18.48 -12.64
C ILE A 196 23.01 17.99 -12.51
N HIS A 197 23.22 16.78 -12.03
CA HIS A 197 24.53 16.17 -11.83
C HIS A 197 24.62 14.87 -12.66
N ILE A 198 24.88 15.01 -13.93
CA ILE A 198 25.28 13.92 -14.83
C ILE A 198 26.81 13.78 -14.78
#